data_fa1ae12fa83c95059eb590531de87ad5
#
_entry.id   fa1ae12fa83c95059eb590531de87ad5
#
_cell.length_a   1.000
_cell.length_b   1.000
_cell.length_c   1.000
_cell.angle_alpha   90.00
_cell.angle_beta   90.00
_cell.angle_gamma   90.00
#
_symmetry.space_group_name_H-M   'P 1'
#
loop_
_entity.id
_entity.type
_entity.pdbx_description
1 polymer ?
#
loop_
_entity_poly.entity_id
_entity_poly.type
_entity_poly.pdbx_seq_one_letter_code
_entity_poly.pdbx_strand_id
1 'polypeptide(L)'
;MMNRLARAIVRTGSVAALTVTLGTAASAQSVEEFFHGKTMTLICYSTAGSTYDLYSRMLARHMPNYIPGKPPTMIVKNMVGAGGLLATRFLYSSAPKDGTNIGNISRGIPFEPLLGGSQAVDFDPLKFIWLGSMARESALAVSWHTSDVKTAQDLFTKELMVAGSGAGADSEIIPKALNGLVGTKFKIIAGYPGLTPAALAMERGEVTGIAYWSWGAIKTGKPDWIRDKKLNLLFQTSETPHPDIPDVPTATKVLAKSEEDRQGLELLFARDIIARPFLAPPDVPADRAKALIAAFEASLKDKALLAEADKVGAEIELVSGEEIQKLLQKSMATPPAVVERLRNAMNR
;
A
#
# COMPACT_ATOMS: atom_id res chain seq x y z
N MET A 1 -18.86 -82.59 63.58
CA MET A 1 -19.94 -81.94 64.38
C MET A 1 -19.83 -80.48 64.21
N MET A 2 -20.68 -79.95 63.34
CA MET A 2 -21.76 -79.00 63.67
C MET A 2 -21.26 -77.75 64.47
N ASN A 3 -21.43 -76.53 64.08
CA ASN A 3 -22.59 -75.88 63.59
C ASN A 3 -22.36 -74.38 63.21
N ARG A 4 -23.05 -73.94 62.18
CA ARG A 4 -23.77 -72.63 61.99
C ARG A 4 -23.01 -71.31 62.00
N LEU A 5 -22.82 -70.76 60.87
CA LEU A 5 -23.64 -69.77 60.18
C LEU A 5 -24.11 -68.57 61.03
N ALA A 6 -23.54 -67.41 60.74
CA ALA A 6 -24.29 -66.14 60.80
C ALA A 6 -23.85 -65.21 59.66
N ARG A 7 -24.79 -64.89 58.76
CA ARG A 7 -24.67 -63.91 57.65
C ARG A 7 -24.82 -62.53 58.22
N ALA A 8 -23.83 -61.66 58.05
CA ALA A 8 -23.99 -60.27 58.26
C ALA A 8 -24.00 -59.59 56.86
N ILE A 9 -25.16 -59.04 56.50
CA ILE A 9 -25.36 -58.25 55.28
C ILE A 9 -24.86 -56.80 55.57
N VAL A 10 -23.73 -56.43 54.98
CA VAL A 10 -23.28 -55.02 54.97
C VAL A 10 -23.87 -54.40 53.73
N ARG A 11 -24.82 -53.45 53.94
CA ARG A 11 -25.35 -52.56 52.90
C ARG A 11 -24.33 -51.44 52.68
N THR A 12 -23.55 -51.48 51.60
CA THR A 12 -22.74 -50.42 51.12
C THR A 12 -23.62 -49.44 50.38
N GLY A 13 -23.92 -48.28 51.03
CA GLY A 13 -24.56 -47.16 50.38
C GLY A 13 -23.52 -46.41 49.52
N SER A 14 -23.67 -46.49 48.21
CA SER A 14 -22.88 -45.67 47.27
C SER A 14 -23.39 -44.22 47.27
N VAL A 15 -22.66 -43.33 47.92
CA VAL A 15 -22.85 -41.88 47.77
C VAL A 15 -22.21 -41.45 46.46
N ALA A 16 -23.04 -41.26 45.42
CA ALA A 16 -22.61 -40.65 44.19
C ALA A 16 -22.36 -39.15 44.42
N ALA A 17 -21.10 -38.75 44.57
CA ALA A 17 -20.71 -37.33 44.60
C ALA A 17 -20.87 -36.74 43.18
N LEU A 18 -21.90 -35.94 42.98
CA LEU A 18 -22.14 -35.20 41.77
C LEU A 18 -21.17 -33.98 41.75
N THR A 19 -19.98 -34.16 41.16
CA THR A 19 -19.03 -33.05 40.88
C THR A 19 -19.62 -32.18 39.80
N VAL A 20 -20.29 -31.09 40.20
CA VAL A 20 -20.67 -30.01 39.29
C VAL A 20 -19.37 -29.26 38.95
N THR A 21 -18.79 -29.58 37.79
CA THR A 21 -17.75 -28.74 37.17
C THR A 21 -18.41 -27.45 36.70
N LEU A 22 -18.31 -26.37 37.52
CA LEU A 22 -18.52 -25.03 37.07
C LEU A 22 -17.45 -24.74 36.01
N GLY A 23 -17.79 -24.97 34.76
CA GLY A 23 -17.03 -24.42 33.63
C GLY A 23 -17.04 -22.92 33.79
N THR A 24 -15.93 -22.34 34.27
CA THR A 24 -15.67 -20.91 34.12
C THR A 24 -15.67 -20.65 32.62
N ALA A 25 -16.81 -20.12 32.10
CA ALA A 25 -16.82 -19.50 30.79
C ALA A 25 -15.72 -18.41 30.85
N ALA A 26 -14.60 -18.68 30.21
CA ALA A 26 -13.58 -17.65 29.98
C ALA A 26 -14.30 -16.55 29.23
N SER A 27 -14.69 -15.49 29.92
CA SER A 27 -15.24 -14.28 29.29
C SER A 27 -14.15 -13.80 28.33
N ALA A 28 -14.42 -13.89 27.04
CA ALA A 28 -13.50 -13.35 26.05
C ALA A 28 -13.29 -11.87 26.40
N GLN A 29 -12.03 -11.49 26.65
CA GLN A 29 -11.65 -10.13 26.96
C GLN A 29 -12.22 -9.20 25.88
N SER A 30 -12.95 -8.15 26.27
CA SER A 30 -13.50 -7.21 25.31
C SER A 30 -12.36 -6.49 24.55
N VAL A 31 -12.65 -6.02 23.34
CA VAL A 31 -11.68 -5.26 22.52
C VAL A 31 -11.18 -4.02 23.28
N GLU A 32 -12.09 -3.36 24.02
CA GLU A 32 -11.78 -2.19 24.85
C GLU A 32 -10.81 -2.54 25.98
N GLU A 33 -11.09 -3.58 26.75
CA GLU A 33 -10.21 -4.06 27.82
C GLU A 33 -8.84 -4.50 27.29
N PHE A 34 -8.84 -5.11 26.09
CA PHE A 34 -7.59 -5.55 25.48
C PHE A 34 -6.66 -4.38 25.14
N PHE A 35 -7.17 -3.33 24.49
CA PHE A 35 -6.34 -2.19 24.07
C PHE A 35 -6.06 -1.20 25.19
N HIS A 36 -6.83 -1.23 26.27
CA HIS A 36 -6.63 -0.32 27.41
C HIS A 36 -5.21 -0.45 27.98
N GLY A 37 -4.49 0.65 28.05
CA GLY A 37 -3.11 0.70 28.57
C GLY A 37 -2.04 0.02 27.69
N LYS A 38 -2.39 -0.53 26.53
CA LYS A 38 -1.43 -1.15 25.62
C LYS A 38 -0.65 -0.10 24.82
N THR A 39 0.62 -0.39 24.57
CA THR A 39 1.40 0.34 23.58
C THR A 39 1.23 -0.34 22.21
N MET A 40 0.79 0.43 21.23
CA MET A 40 0.73 -0.01 19.84
C MET A 40 2.08 0.20 19.15
N THR A 41 2.40 -0.64 18.18
CA THR A 41 3.58 -0.47 17.33
C THR A 41 3.17 -0.36 15.86
N LEU A 42 3.61 0.70 15.19
CA LEU A 42 3.47 0.88 13.76
C LEU A 42 4.84 0.68 13.10
N ILE A 43 4.99 -0.38 12.34
CA ILE A 43 6.21 -0.66 11.56
C ILE A 43 6.13 0.13 10.26
N CYS A 44 7.07 1.05 10.04
CA CYS A 44 7.23 1.78 8.79
C CYS A 44 8.43 1.22 8.02
N TYR A 45 8.23 0.76 6.79
CA TYR A 45 9.29 0.16 5.98
C TYR A 45 10.38 1.14 5.54
N SER A 46 10.11 2.43 5.62
CA SER A 46 10.95 3.48 5.05
C SER A 46 11.77 4.20 6.13
N THR A 47 12.76 4.98 5.71
CA THR A 47 13.61 5.78 6.60
C THR A 47 12.83 6.87 7.30
N ALA A 48 13.28 7.26 8.49
CA ALA A 48 12.75 8.41 9.20
C ALA A 48 12.84 9.69 8.33
N GLY A 49 11.81 10.52 8.36
CA GLY A 49 11.69 11.73 7.55
C GLY A 49 11.26 11.51 6.09
N SER A 50 11.06 10.27 5.66
CA SER A 50 10.47 9.98 4.34
C SER A 50 8.97 10.29 4.32
N THR A 51 8.39 10.38 3.12
CA THR A 51 6.94 10.55 2.98
C THR A 51 6.14 9.44 3.69
N TYR A 52 6.58 8.18 3.60
CA TYR A 52 5.92 7.08 4.31
C TYR A 52 6.02 7.22 5.84
N ASP A 53 7.16 7.69 6.35
CA ASP A 53 7.34 7.96 7.77
C ASP A 53 6.45 9.13 8.24
N LEU A 54 6.30 10.16 7.41
CA LEU A 54 5.40 11.29 7.67
C LEU A 54 3.96 10.81 7.88
N TYR A 55 3.41 10.02 6.93
CA TYR A 55 2.07 9.45 7.03
C TYR A 55 1.93 8.49 8.23
N SER A 56 2.95 7.68 8.51
CA SER A 56 2.96 6.77 9.66
C SER A 56 2.89 7.53 10.98
N ARG A 57 3.66 8.60 11.13
CA ARG A 57 3.66 9.41 12.36
C ARG A 57 2.37 10.22 12.51
N MET A 58 1.81 10.71 11.41
CA MET A 58 0.51 11.36 11.40
C MET A 58 -0.57 10.40 11.90
N LEU A 59 -0.67 9.20 11.33
CA LEU A 59 -1.61 8.18 11.76
C LEU A 59 -1.40 7.80 13.25
N ALA A 60 -0.15 7.63 13.67
CA ALA A 60 0.18 7.25 15.04
C ALA A 60 -0.25 8.28 16.09
N ARG A 61 -0.35 9.56 15.74
CA ARG A 61 -0.84 10.61 16.64
C ARG A 61 -2.37 10.63 16.77
N HIS A 62 -3.09 10.26 15.73
CA HIS A 62 -4.55 10.44 15.67
C HIS A 62 -5.33 9.14 15.88
N MET A 63 -4.89 8.03 15.27
CA MET A 63 -5.62 6.75 15.28
C MET A 63 -5.89 6.19 16.67
N PRO A 64 -5.00 6.30 17.69
CA PRO A 64 -5.28 5.80 19.04
C PRO A 64 -6.57 6.34 19.67
N ASN A 65 -6.99 7.55 19.30
CA ASN A 65 -8.23 8.15 19.82
C ASN A 65 -9.49 7.43 19.37
N TYR A 66 -9.40 6.64 18.30
CA TYR A 66 -10.53 5.92 17.67
C TYR A 66 -10.51 4.42 17.96
N ILE A 67 -9.41 3.89 18.52
CA ILE A 67 -9.34 2.49 18.93
C ILE A 67 -10.10 2.32 20.25
N PRO A 68 -11.03 1.34 20.39
CA PRO A 68 -11.67 1.04 21.67
C PRO A 68 -10.61 0.83 22.77
N GLY A 69 -10.87 1.34 23.98
CA GLY A 69 -9.89 1.31 25.06
C GLY A 69 -8.80 2.39 24.99
N LYS A 70 -8.75 3.15 23.91
CA LYS A 70 -7.86 4.31 23.69
C LYS A 70 -6.44 4.03 24.18
N PRO A 71 -5.67 3.17 23.47
CA PRO A 71 -4.28 2.90 23.84
C PRO A 71 -3.51 4.21 23.93
N PRO A 72 -2.74 4.44 25.00
CA PRO A 72 -2.13 5.76 25.26
C PRO A 72 -1.07 6.14 24.25
N THR A 73 -0.49 5.17 23.53
CA THR A 73 0.66 5.41 22.66
C THR A 73 0.69 4.46 21.48
N MET A 74 0.98 5.02 20.30
CA MET A 74 1.38 4.26 19.11
C MET A 74 2.79 4.70 18.70
N ILE A 75 3.76 3.78 18.78
CA ILE A 75 5.16 4.04 18.49
C ILE A 75 5.46 3.64 17.05
N VAL A 76 6.01 4.57 16.27
CA VAL A 76 6.50 4.28 14.91
C VAL A 76 7.92 3.74 14.98
N LYS A 77 8.15 2.55 14.41
CA LYS A 77 9.47 1.92 14.25
C LYS A 77 9.80 1.79 12.77
N ASN A 78 10.87 2.44 12.34
CA ASN A 78 11.37 2.32 10.98
C ASN A 78 12.15 1.01 10.82
N MET A 79 11.72 0.16 9.88
CA MET A 79 12.34 -1.13 9.57
C MET A 79 12.71 -1.14 8.08
N VAL A 80 13.87 -0.58 7.80
CA VAL A 80 14.37 -0.40 6.43
C VAL A 80 15.10 -1.65 5.96
N GLY A 81 14.86 -2.07 4.72
CA GLY A 81 15.61 -3.16 4.09
C GLY A 81 14.87 -3.79 2.90
N ALA A 82 15.66 -4.19 1.89
CA ALA A 82 15.20 -4.88 0.69
C ALA A 82 13.92 -4.28 0.06
N GLY A 83 13.87 -2.94 -0.11
CA GLY A 83 12.71 -2.27 -0.70
C GLY A 83 11.40 -2.37 0.08
N GLY A 84 11.46 -2.79 1.37
CA GLY A 84 10.29 -3.00 2.23
C GLY A 84 9.99 -4.49 2.50
N LEU A 85 10.66 -5.43 1.84
CA LEU A 85 10.45 -6.87 2.08
C LEU A 85 10.76 -7.26 3.53
N LEU A 86 11.78 -6.66 4.17
CA LEU A 86 12.12 -6.95 5.55
C LEU A 86 10.95 -6.64 6.50
N ALA A 87 10.38 -5.45 6.41
CA ALA A 87 9.23 -5.04 7.22
C ALA A 87 7.99 -5.90 6.94
N THR A 88 7.74 -6.22 5.68
CA THR A 88 6.60 -7.04 5.27
C THR A 88 6.70 -8.47 5.80
N ARG A 89 7.87 -9.09 5.69
CA ARG A 89 8.13 -10.45 6.24
C ARG A 89 8.00 -10.46 7.76
N PHE A 90 8.52 -9.44 8.44
CA PHE A 90 8.36 -9.30 9.88
C PHE A 90 6.87 -9.26 10.25
N LEU A 91 6.07 -8.40 9.59
CA LEU A 91 4.63 -8.28 9.83
C LEU A 91 3.87 -9.58 9.53
N TYR A 92 4.26 -10.30 8.48
CA TYR A 92 3.59 -11.54 8.09
C TYR A 92 3.87 -12.70 9.04
N SER A 93 5.14 -12.89 9.42
CA SER A 93 5.61 -14.12 10.08
C SER A 93 5.97 -13.94 11.56
N SER A 94 6.46 -12.77 11.97
CA SER A 94 7.12 -12.60 13.28
C SER A 94 6.44 -11.61 14.21
N ALA A 95 5.68 -10.64 13.68
CA ALA A 95 4.98 -9.67 14.50
C ALA A 95 3.89 -10.33 15.36
N PRO A 96 3.64 -9.85 16.58
CA PRO A 96 2.48 -10.27 17.36
C PRO A 96 1.19 -10.16 16.55
N LYS A 97 0.40 -11.25 16.56
CA LYS A 97 -0.87 -11.36 15.83
C LYS A 97 -2.07 -11.02 16.71
N ASP A 98 -1.87 -10.21 17.72
CA ASP A 98 -2.89 -9.87 18.72
C ASP A 98 -3.61 -8.53 18.44
N GLY A 99 -3.18 -7.81 17.41
CA GLY A 99 -3.70 -6.49 17.01
C GLY A 99 -2.89 -5.31 17.55
N THR A 100 -1.85 -5.53 18.36
CA THR A 100 -0.97 -4.43 18.86
C THR A 100 0.05 -3.94 17.83
N ASN A 101 0.23 -4.69 16.74
CA ASN A 101 1.13 -4.33 15.65
C ASN A 101 0.36 -4.05 14.36
N ILE A 102 0.68 -2.94 13.73
CA ILE A 102 0.24 -2.59 12.39
C ILE A 102 1.46 -2.19 11.55
N GLY A 103 1.32 -2.11 10.25
CA GLY A 103 2.41 -1.73 9.36
C GLY A 103 2.01 -0.78 8.26
N ASN A 104 2.97 0.03 7.86
CA ASN A 104 2.96 0.79 6.62
C ASN A 104 4.05 0.20 5.72
N ILE A 105 3.66 -0.44 4.62
CA ILE A 105 4.58 -1.12 3.70
C ILE A 105 4.67 -0.37 2.37
N SER A 106 5.68 -0.71 1.56
CA SER A 106 5.80 -0.14 0.21
C SER A 106 4.63 -0.58 -0.67
N ARG A 107 4.06 0.37 -1.42
CA ARG A 107 2.92 0.14 -2.33
C ARG A 107 3.18 -0.92 -3.41
N GLY A 108 4.44 -1.17 -3.76
CA GLY A 108 4.81 -2.19 -4.73
C GLY A 108 4.82 -3.62 -4.16
N ILE A 109 5.07 -3.75 -2.87
CA ILE A 109 5.24 -5.06 -2.21
C ILE A 109 4.07 -6.02 -2.39
N PRO A 110 2.79 -5.61 -2.34
CA PRO A 110 1.68 -6.52 -2.55
C PRO A 110 1.66 -7.18 -3.94
N PHE A 111 2.35 -6.59 -4.91
CA PHE A 111 2.46 -7.09 -6.30
C PHE A 111 3.74 -7.90 -6.56
N GLU A 112 4.66 -8.00 -5.59
CA GLU A 112 5.89 -8.79 -5.71
C GLU A 112 5.66 -10.28 -6.05
N PRO A 113 4.61 -10.96 -5.52
CA PRO A 113 4.32 -12.34 -5.95
C PRO A 113 4.04 -12.46 -7.45
N LEU A 114 3.53 -11.40 -8.08
CA LEU A 114 3.25 -11.36 -9.52
C LEU A 114 4.43 -10.82 -10.33
N LEU A 115 4.98 -9.67 -9.90
CA LEU A 115 5.90 -8.87 -10.72
C LEU A 115 7.35 -8.97 -10.26
N GLY A 116 7.59 -9.44 -9.03
CA GLY A 116 8.93 -9.68 -8.50
C GLY A 116 9.68 -10.73 -9.29
N GLY A 117 10.98 -10.53 -9.42
CA GLY A 117 11.86 -11.44 -10.15
C GLY A 117 12.01 -12.81 -9.49
N SER A 118 13.19 -13.43 -9.62
CA SER A 118 13.49 -14.78 -9.13
C SER A 118 13.55 -14.97 -7.61
N GLN A 119 13.35 -13.92 -6.81
CA GLN A 119 13.32 -14.06 -5.35
C GLN A 119 11.94 -14.60 -4.92
N ALA A 120 11.95 -15.78 -4.31
CA ALA A 120 10.75 -16.35 -3.72
C ALA A 120 10.18 -15.40 -2.65
N VAL A 121 8.95 -14.98 -2.85
CA VAL A 121 8.20 -14.19 -1.89
C VAL A 121 7.50 -15.15 -0.93
N ASP A 122 7.78 -15.04 0.35
CA ASP A 122 7.33 -15.95 1.39
C ASP A 122 6.10 -15.43 2.18
N PHE A 123 5.31 -14.56 1.56
CA PHE A 123 4.05 -14.05 2.10
C PHE A 123 2.95 -14.03 1.02
N ASP A 124 1.72 -14.11 1.48
CA ASP A 124 0.51 -13.97 0.66
C ASP A 124 -0.14 -12.62 0.98
N PRO A 125 -0.16 -11.66 0.04
CA PRO A 125 -0.73 -10.33 0.29
C PRO A 125 -2.24 -10.36 0.58
N LEU A 126 -2.95 -11.41 0.16
CA LEU A 126 -4.38 -11.58 0.43
C LEU A 126 -4.68 -12.01 1.87
N LYS A 127 -3.69 -12.47 2.63
CA LYS A 127 -3.85 -12.90 4.03
C LYS A 127 -3.65 -11.76 5.04
N PHE A 128 -3.05 -10.65 4.64
CA PHE A 128 -2.98 -9.49 5.52
C PHE A 128 -4.36 -8.92 5.80
N ILE A 129 -4.50 -8.30 6.96
CA ILE A 129 -5.68 -7.51 7.29
C ILE A 129 -5.43 -6.09 6.82
N TRP A 130 -5.96 -5.73 5.69
CA TRP A 130 -5.81 -4.39 5.14
C TRP A 130 -6.68 -3.40 5.92
N LEU A 131 -6.04 -2.40 6.54
CA LEU A 131 -6.75 -1.30 7.21
C LEU A 131 -7.24 -0.29 6.17
N GLY A 132 -6.43 -0.05 5.16
CA GLY A 132 -6.70 0.87 4.07
C GLY A 132 -5.43 1.54 3.55
N SER A 133 -5.59 2.51 2.67
CA SER A 133 -4.53 3.44 2.26
C SER A 133 -4.95 4.87 2.58
N MET A 134 -3.99 5.69 3.02
CA MET A 134 -4.24 7.11 3.34
C MET A 134 -4.23 8.00 2.10
N ALA A 135 -3.79 7.49 0.94
CA ALA A 135 -3.74 8.27 -0.29
C ALA A 135 -3.83 7.37 -1.52
N ARG A 136 -4.32 7.96 -2.61
CA ARG A 136 -4.06 7.51 -3.98
C ARG A 136 -2.92 8.34 -4.56
N GLU A 137 -2.21 7.80 -5.51
CA GLU A 137 -1.23 8.56 -6.30
C GLU A 137 -1.81 8.79 -7.69
N SER A 138 -1.71 10.03 -8.16
CA SER A 138 -1.93 10.36 -9.55
C SER A 138 -0.62 10.89 -10.09
N ALA A 139 0.12 10.03 -10.79
CA ALA A 139 1.34 10.45 -11.45
C ALA A 139 1.06 10.79 -12.91
N LEU A 140 1.89 11.67 -13.46
CA LEU A 140 1.81 12.16 -14.82
C LEU A 140 3.06 11.80 -15.60
N ALA A 141 2.88 11.45 -16.87
CA ALA A 141 3.93 11.67 -17.85
C ALA A 141 3.80 13.09 -18.40
N VAL A 142 4.89 13.82 -18.36
CA VAL A 142 4.93 15.21 -18.81
C VAL A 142 6.07 15.43 -19.80
N SER A 143 5.87 16.35 -20.73
CA SER A 143 6.95 16.88 -21.57
C SER A 143 7.09 18.39 -21.38
N TRP A 144 8.30 18.90 -21.63
CA TRP A 144 8.55 20.34 -21.62
C TRP A 144 7.83 21.03 -22.78
N HIS A 145 7.38 22.25 -22.60
CA HIS A 145 6.58 22.98 -23.59
C HIS A 145 7.27 23.13 -24.95
N THR A 146 8.60 23.06 -25.03
CA THR A 146 9.36 23.14 -26.28
C THR A 146 9.62 21.76 -26.92
N SER A 147 9.29 20.66 -26.24
CA SER A 147 9.42 19.30 -26.77
C SER A 147 8.54 19.07 -28.00
N ASP A 148 8.96 18.23 -28.94
CA ASP A 148 8.14 17.79 -30.07
C ASP A 148 7.02 16.82 -29.69
N VAL A 149 7.12 16.21 -28.49
CA VAL A 149 6.07 15.36 -27.91
C VAL A 149 5.11 16.25 -27.14
N LYS A 150 3.88 16.41 -27.64
CA LYS A 150 2.83 17.26 -27.07
C LYS A 150 1.67 16.48 -26.47
N THR A 151 1.47 15.26 -26.94
CA THR A 151 0.35 14.38 -26.58
C THR A 151 0.84 12.98 -26.29
N ALA A 152 0.01 12.17 -25.63
CA ALA A 152 0.30 10.75 -25.41
C ALA A 152 0.50 9.98 -26.74
N GLN A 153 -0.20 10.35 -27.81
CA GLN A 153 -0.07 9.72 -29.12
C GLN A 153 1.28 9.95 -29.76
N ASP A 154 1.92 11.10 -29.53
CA ASP A 154 3.25 11.38 -30.05
C ASP A 154 4.28 10.38 -29.53
N LEU A 155 4.09 9.80 -28.32
CA LEU A 155 4.99 8.80 -27.71
C LEU A 155 5.16 7.53 -28.55
N PHE A 156 4.24 7.24 -29.48
CA PHE A 156 4.36 6.06 -30.36
C PHE A 156 5.28 6.31 -31.57
N THR A 157 5.50 7.57 -31.91
CA THR A 157 6.24 7.95 -33.13
C THR A 157 7.48 8.76 -32.84
N LYS A 158 7.47 9.58 -31.78
CA LYS A 158 8.54 10.51 -31.39
C LYS A 158 9.22 10.06 -30.09
N GLU A 159 10.52 10.25 -30.01
CA GLU A 159 11.30 9.97 -28.80
C GLU A 159 11.08 11.08 -27.75
N LEU A 160 10.83 10.67 -26.50
CA LEU A 160 10.83 11.56 -25.35
C LEU A 160 11.98 11.19 -24.42
N MET A 161 12.99 12.08 -24.32
CA MET A 161 14.10 11.90 -23.39
C MET A 161 13.60 12.21 -21.95
N VAL A 162 13.71 11.21 -21.07
CA VAL A 162 13.23 11.33 -19.68
C VAL A 162 14.36 11.01 -18.70
N ALA A 163 14.37 11.71 -17.56
CA ALA A 163 15.35 11.50 -16.51
C ALA A 163 15.06 10.24 -15.72
N GLY A 164 16.09 9.41 -15.50
CA GLY A 164 16.07 8.20 -14.65
C GLY A 164 16.91 8.39 -13.40
N SER A 165 16.38 7.96 -12.25
CA SER A 165 17.04 8.11 -10.95
C SER A 165 17.58 6.80 -10.36
N GLY A 166 17.63 5.75 -11.16
CA GLY A 166 18.15 4.43 -10.80
C GLY A 166 17.26 3.28 -11.25
N ALA A 167 17.83 2.13 -11.50
CA ALA A 167 17.19 0.96 -12.11
C ALA A 167 15.95 0.44 -11.35
N GLY A 168 15.87 0.68 -10.03
CA GLY A 168 14.71 0.32 -9.20
C GLY A 168 13.69 1.45 -9.00
N ALA A 169 13.91 2.62 -9.59
CA ALA A 169 13.02 3.77 -9.42
C ALA A 169 11.89 3.77 -10.46
N ASP A 170 10.72 4.26 -10.06
CA ASP A 170 9.56 4.40 -10.95
C ASP A 170 9.90 5.24 -12.20
N SER A 171 10.82 6.22 -12.08
CA SER A 171 11.31 7.03 -13.21
C SER A 171 12.02 6.22 -14.31
N GLU A 172 12.46 4.99 -14.02
CA GLU A 172 13.05 4.07 -15.00
C GLU A 172 12.16 2.86 -15.29
N ILE A 173 11.54 2.28 -14.25
CA ILE A 173 10.68 1.09 -14.39
C ILE A 173 9.47 1.41 -15.28
N ILE A 174 8.79 2.53 -15.02
CA ILE A 174 7.56 2.88 -15.74
C ILE A 174 7.81 3.13 -17.23
N PRO A 175 8.75 3.99 -17.65
CA PRO A 175 9.00 4.19 -19.08
C PRO A 175 9.51 2.93 -19.79
N LYS A 176 10.32 2.09 -19.14
CA LYS A 176 10.72 0.77 -19.68
C LYS A 176 9.49 -0.12 -19.90
N ALA A 177 8.65 -0.24 -18.87
CA ALA A 177 7.42 -1.04 -18.95
C ALA A 177 6.52 -0.55 -20.07
N LEU A 178 6.31 0.75 -20.22
CA LEU A 178 5.49 1.34 -21.29
C LEU A 178 6.09 1.09 -22.68
N ASN A 179 7.40 1.22 -22.83
CA ASN A 179 8.07 0.89 -24.10
C ASN A 179 7.88 -0.58 -24.48
N GLY A 180 8.05 -1.50 -23.54
CA GLY A 180 7.94 -2.94 -23.78
C GLY A 180 6.48 -3.43 -23.90
N LEU A 181 5.55 -2.81 -23.18
CA LEU A 181 4.16 -3.25 -23.11
C LEU A 181 3.33 -2.70 -24.28
N VAL A 182 3.42 -1.39 -24.54
CA VAL A 182 2.55 -0.71 -25.52
C VAL A 182 3.32 -0.06 -26.68
N GLY A 183 4.65 -0.08 -26.66
CA GLY A 183 5.51 0.39 -27.75
C GLY A 183 5.68 1.90 -27.79
N THR A 184 5.69 2.56 -26.63
CA THR A 184 6.10 3.98 -26.51
C THR A 184 7.59 4.15 -26.77
N LYS A 185 8.03 5.38 -27.00
CA LYS A 185 9.43 5.71 -27.34
C LYS A 185 10.06 6.62 -26.29
N PHE A 186 10.00 6.19 -25.02
CA PHE A 186 10.78 6.85 -23.97
C PHE A 186 12.26 6.49 -24.10
N LYS A 187 13.12 7.51 -24.07
CA LYS A 187 14.56 7.34 -23.94
C LYS A 187 15.02 7.76 -22.55
N ILE A 188 15.47 6.81 -21.75
CA ILE A 188 15.83 7.06 -20.36
C ILE A 188 17.27 7.54 -20.30
N ILE A 189 17.49 8.70 -19.71
CA ILE A 189 18.80 9.26 -19.38
C ILE A 189 19.01 9.03 -17.89
N ALA A 190 19.80 8.03 -17.54
CA ALA A 190 20.06 7.65 -16.14
C ALA A 190 21.06 8.59 -15.45
N GLY A 191 21.11 8.55 -14.11
CA GLY A 191 22.12 9.26 -13.30
C GLY A 191 21.64 10.48 -12.58
N TYR A 192 20.34 10.82 -12.66
CA TYR A 192 19.78 11.91 -11.87
C TYR A 192 19.51 11.44 -10.43
N PRO A 193 19.92 12.20 -9.39
CA PRO A 193 19.73 11.75 -8.00
C PRO A 193 18.29 11.88 -7.48
N GLY A 194 17.34 12.28 -8.32
CA GLY A 194 15.92 12.41 -7.99
C GLY A 194 15.16 13.38 -8.88
N LEU A 195 13.87 13.59 -8.58
CA LEU A 195 12.97 14.39 -9.42
C LEU A 195 13.31 15.89 -9.44
N THR A 196 13.81 16.46 -8.34
CA THR A 196 14.18 17.91 -8.33
C THR A 196 15.34 18.20 -9.29
N PRO A 197 16.46 17.47 -9.28
CA PRO A 197 17.49 17.61 -10.31
C PRO A 197 16.99 17.28 -11.72
N ALA A 198 16.09 16.30 -11.87
CA ALA A 198 15.48 15.95 -13.15
C ALA A 198 14.64 17.11 -13.73
N ALA A 199 13.88 17.80 -12.88
CA ALA A 199 13.12 18.98 -13.28
C ALA A 199 14.04 20.13 -13.76
N LEU A 200 15.15 20.38 -13.05
CA LEU A 200 16.15 21.35 -13.47
C LEU A 200 16.82 20.99 -14.80
N ALA A 201 17.11 19.70 -15.00
CA ALA A 201 17.65 19.20 -16.26
C ALA A 201 16.66 19.40 -17.43
N MET A 202 15.37 19.22 -17.19
CA MET A 202 14.33 19.46 -18.18
C MET A 202 14.24 20.96 -18.53
N GLU A 203 14.35 21.85 -17.55
CA GLU A 203 14.37 23.31 -17.76
C GLU A 203 15.59 23.75 -18.59
N ARG A 204 16.73 23.07 -18.46
CA ARG A 204 17.96 23.31 -19.23
C ARG A 204 17.98 22.62 -20.61
N GLY A 205 16.98 21.78 -20.90
CA GLY A 205 16.93 21.02 -22.15
C GLY A 205 17.83 19.79 -22.21
N GLU A 206 18.37 19.32 -21.07
CA GLU A 206 19.17 18.08 -20.99
C GLU A 206 18.30 16.83 -21.17
N VAL A 207 17.04 16.90 -20.70
CA VAL A 207 15.95 15.97 -20.97
C VAL A 207 14.71 16.74 -21.42
N THR A 208 13.79 16.09 -22.09
CA THR A 208 12.62 16.77 -22.67
C THR A 208 11.32 16.41 -21.95
N GLY A 209 11.39 15.54 -20.92
CA GLY A 209 10.22 15.16 -20.12
C GLY A 209 10.57 14.38 -18.86
N ILE A 210 9.53 14.04 -18.12
CA ILE A 210 9.55 13.14 -16.96
C ILE A 210 8.40 12.14 -17.16
N ALA A 211 8.70 10.85 -17.13
CA ALA A 211 7.73 9.79 -17.46
C ALA A 211 6.78 9.46 -16.30
N TYR A 212 7.17 9.78 -15.06
CA TYR A 212 6.37 9.48 -13.88
C TYR A 212 6.65 10.51 -12.79
N TRP A 213 5.72 11.44 -12.60
CA TRP A 213 5.83 12.52 -11.63
C TRP A 213 4.49 12.75 -10.93
N SER A 214 4.46 12.66 -9.60
CA SER A 214 3.28 12.90 -8.78
C SER A 214 2.65 14.26 -9.08
N TRP A 215 1.34 14.29 -9.30
CA TRP A 215 0.60 15.55 -9.50
C TRP A 215 0.73 16.47 -8.29
N GLY A 216 0.58 15.91 -7.07
CA GLY A 216 0.77 16.67 -5.84
C GLY A 216 2.16 17.33 -5.75
N ALA A 217 3.21 16.60 -6.16
CA ALA A 217 4.57 17.14 -6.19
C ALA A 217 4.75 18.24 -7.26
N ILE A 218 4.08 18.16 -8.40
CA ILE A 218 4.07 19.21 -9.42
C ILE A 218 3.37 20.44 -8.87
N LYS A 219 2.17 20.29 -8.28
CA LYS A 219 1.39 21.41 -7.71
C LYS A 219 2.17 22.20 -6.67
N THR A 220 2.84 21.48 -5.76
CA THR A 220 3.55 22.12 -4.64
C THR A 220 4.94 22.62 -5.03
N GLY A 221 5.65 21.86 -5.86
CA GLY A 221 7.05 22.16 -6.21
C GLY A 221 7.24 23.09 -7.41
N LYS A 222 6.27 23.14 -8.33
CA LYS A 222 6.36 23.88 -9.59
C LYS A 222 5.03 24.55 -10.00
N PRO A 223 4.35 25.28 -9.10
CA PRO A 223 3.06 25.90 -9.39
C PRO A 223 3.14 26.93 -10.55
N ASP A 224 4.28 27.59 -10.71
CA ASP A 224 4.57 28.50 -11.81
C ASP A 224 4.56 27.80 -13.17
N TRP A 225 5.04 26.57 -13.26
CA TRP A 225 5.04 25.82 -14.52
C TRP A 225 3.65 25.41 -14.99
N ILE A 226 2.73 25.17 -14.04
CA ILE A 226 1.31 24.90 -14.32
C ILE A 226 0.66 26.20 -14.83
N ARG A 227 0.80 27.31 -14.08
CA ARG A 227 0.23 28.62 -14.43
C ARG A 227 0.70 29.11 -15.81
N ASP A 228 2.00 28.99 -16.08
CA ASP A 228 2.65 29.49 -17.27
C ASP A 228 2.62 28.46 -18.43
N LYS A 229 1.90 27.34 -18.25
CA LYS A 229 1.74 26.25 -19.25
C LYS A 229 3.07 25.72 -19.80
N LYS A 230 4.07 25.59 -18.94
CA LYS A 230 5.40 25.08 -19.31
C LYS A 230 5.45 23.56 -19.45
N LEU A 231 4.40 22.85 -19.08
CA LEU A 231 4.28 21.39 -19.17
C LEU A 231 3.16 21.01 -20.15
N ASN A 232 3.44 20.07 -21.04
CA ASN A 232 2.41 19.30 -21.70
C ASN A 232 2.11 18.09 -20.82
N LEU A 233 0.88 17.95 -20.33
CA LEU A 233 0.44 16.82 -19.53
C LEU A 233 -0.03 15.72 -20.48
N LEU A 234 0.76 14.64 -20.63
CA LEU A 234 0.54 13.65 -21.68
C LEU A 234 -0.54 12.63 -21.30
N PHE A 235 -0.42 12.07 -20.11
CA PHE A 235 -1.42 11.18 -19.52
C PHE A 235 -1.21 11.11 -18.00
N GLN A 236 -2.23 10.63 -17.29
CA GLN A 236 -2.17 10.34 -15.86
C GLN A 236 -2.31 8.83 -15.60
N THR A 237 -1.68 8.34 -14.52
CA THR A 237 -1.64 6.90 -14.20
C THR A 237 -2.84 6.42 -13.41
N SER A 238 -3.62 7.33 -12.84
CA SER A 238 -4.84 7.02 -12.10
C SER A 238 -5.87 6.27 -12.94
N GLU A 239 -6.68 5.44 -12.31
CA GLU A 239 -7.75 4.68 -12.95
C GLU A 239 -8.84 5.60 -13.53
N THR A 240 -9.16 6.66 -12.79
CA THR A 240 -10.08 7.74 -13.19
C THR A 240 -9.34 9.07 -13.22
N PRO A 241 -9.75 10.03 -14.06
CA PRO A 241 -9.13 11.35 -14.10
C PRO A 241 -9.15 12.05 -12.73
N HIS A 242 -8.02 12.62 -12.35
CA HIS A 242 -7.90 13.41 -11.13
C HIS A 242 -8.76 14.68 -11.23
N PRO A 243 -9.50 15.09 -10.17
CA PRO A 243 -10.40 16.25 -10.22
C PRO A 243 -9.77 17.56 -10.65
N ASP A 244 -8.51 17.82 -10.30
CA ASP A 244 -7.79 19.05 -10.68
C ASP A 244 -7.41 19.07 -12.17
N ILE A 245 -7.34 17.91 -12.82
CA ILE A 245 -6.86 17.76 -14.22
C ILE A 245 -7.76 16.80 -15.00
N PRO A 246 -9.08 17.04 -15.02
CA PRO A 246 -10.06 16.10 -15.60
C PRO A 246 -9.87 15.90 -17.12
N ASP A 247 -9.26 16.86 -17.80
CA ASP A 247 -9.02 16.82 -19.25
C ASP A 247 -7.77 16.01 -19.62
N VAL A 248 -6.89 15.67 -18.67
CA VAL A 248 -5.73 14.82 -18.93
C VAL A 248 -6.18 13.38 -19.01
N PRO A 249 -5.96 12.68 -20.13
CA PRO A 249 -6.45 11.31 -20.28
C PRO A 249 -5.70 10.34 -19.38
N THR A 250 -6.36 9.24 -18.97
CA THR A 250 -5.69 8.15 -18.25
C THR A 250 -4.83 7.30 -19.19
N ALA A 251 -3.72 6.77 -18.67
CA ALA A 251 -2.80 5.93 -19.44
C ALA A 251 -3.51 4.74 -20.10
N THR A 252 -4.41 4.05 -19.37
CA THR A 252 -5.20 2.93 -19.88
C THR A 252 -6.07 3.32 -21.07
N LYS A 253 -6.63 4.53 -21.08
CA LYS A 253 -7.49 5.02 -22.16
C LYS A 253 -6.72 5.37 -23.44
N VAL A 254 -5.50 5.94 -23.29
CA VAL A 254 -4.79 6.51 -24.47
C VAL A 254 -3.61 5.67 -24.94
N LEU A 255 -3.09 4.75 -24.15
CA LEU A 255 -1.94 3.93 -24.53
C LEU A 255 -2.33 2.49 -24.88
N ALA A 256 -3.42 1.94 -24.33
CA ALA A 256 -3.85 0.59 -24.63
C ALA A 256 -4.38 0.49 -26.08
N LYS A 257 -3.88 -0.52 -26.81
CA LYS A 257 -4.32 -0.86 -28.18
C LYS A 257 -5.09 -2.19 -28.22
N SER A 258 -5.01 -2.96 -27.13
CA SER A 258 -5.68 -4.24 -26.94
C SER A 258 -6.17 -4.39 -25.50
N GLU A 259 -7.00 -5.41 -25.27
CA GLU A 259 -7.41 -5.78 -23.91
C GLU A 259 -6.22 -6.22 -23.04
N GLU A 260 -5.24 -6.93 -23.62
CA GLU A 260 -4.02 -7.33 -22.94
C GLU A 260 -3.16 -6.12 -22.54
N ASP A 261 -3.06 -5.10 -23.41
CA ASP A 261 -2.39 -3.84 -23.06
C ASP A 261 -3.08 -3.15 -21.89
N ARG A 262 -4.43 -3.10 -21.92
CA ARG A 262 -5.23 -2.51 -20.86
C ARG A 262 -4.99 -3.22 -19.53
N GLN A 263 -5.05 -4.55 -19.50
CA GLN A 263 -4.79 -5.36 -18.31
C GLN A 263 -3.35 -5.18 -17.79
N GLY A 264 -2.38 -5.13 -18.69
CA GLY A 264 -0.99 -4.88 -18.34
C GLY A 264 -0.77 -3.50 -17.72
N LEU A 265 -1.39 -2.46 -18.28
CA LEU A 265 -1.34 -1.08 -17.72
C LEU A 265 -2.08 -0.99 -16.38
N GLU A 266 -3.24 -1.63 -16.23
CA GLU A 266 -3.96 -1.69 -14.94
C GLU A 266 -3.09 -2.36 -13.87
N LEU A 267 -2.43 -3.47 -14.18
CA LEU A 267 -1.53 -4.15 -13.25
C LEU A 267 -0.31 -3.29 -12.92
N LEU A 268 0.28 -2.60 -13.91
CA LEU A 268 1.43 -1.70 -13.73
C LEU A 268 1.11 -0.57 -12.75
N PHE A 269 -0.07 0.06 -12.90
CA PHE A 269 -0.49 1.21 -12.11
C PHE A 269 -1.35 0.87 -10.90
N ALA A 270 -1.69 -0.39 -10.66
CA ALA A 270 -2.47 -0.83 -9.50
C ALA A 270 -1.87 -0.34 -8.16
N ARG A 271 -0.52 -0.26 -8.09
CA ARG A 271 0.20 0.27 -6.93
C ARG A 271 -0.14 1.72 -6.58
N ASP A 272 -0.59 2.50 -7.55
CA ASP A 272 -0.91 3.92 -7.37
C ASP A 272 -2.23 4.11 -6.60
N ILE A 273 -3.14 3.15 -6.72
CA ILE A 273 -4.40 3.14 -5.96
C ILE A 273 -4.14 3.03 -4.46
N ILE A 274 -3.09 2.31 -4.07
CA ILE A 274 -2.71 2.07 -2.68
C ILE A 274 -1.40 2.79 -2.31
N ALA A 275 -1.34 4.08 -2.55
CA ALA A 275 -0.10 4.85 -2.45
C ALA A 275 0.53 4.86 -1.05
N ARG A 276 -0.28 4.76 0.02
CA ARG A 276 0.17 4.75 1.42
C ARG A 276 -0.60 3.67 2.20
N PRO A 277 -0.30 2.37 1.95
CA PRO A 277 -1.09 1.27 2.49
C PRO A 277 -0.73 0.97 3.95
N PHE A 278 -1.76 0.70 4.75
CA PHE A 278 -1.64 0.25 6.13
C PHE A 278 -2.33 -1.10 6.30
N LEU A 279 -1.71 -1.97 7.08
CA LEU A 279 -2.20 -3.33 7.32
C LEU A 279 -1.89 -3.80 8.74
N ALA A 280 -2.57 -4.85 9.17
CA ALA A 280 -2.20 -5.65 10.32
C ALA A 280 -1.72 -7.04 9.87
N PRO A 281 -0.94 -7.77 10.70
CA PRO A 281 -0.54 -9.13 10.45
C PRO A 281 -1.74 -10.05 10.11
N PRO A 282 -1.54 -11.16 9.40
CA PRO A 282 -2.58 -12.17 9.29
C PRO A 282 -2.92 -12.76 10.67
N ASP A 283 -4.10 -13.37 10.78
CA ASP A 283 -4.57 -14.08 11.98
C ASP A 283 -4.80 -13.21 13.24
N VAL A 284 -4.88 -11.89 13.11
CA VAL A 284 -5.37 -11.04 14.21
C VAL A 284 -6.85 -11.39 14.48
N PRO A 285 -7.28 -11.54 15.76
CA PRO A 285 -8.67 -11.81 16.09
C PRO A 285 -9.65 -10.89 15.39
N ALA A 286 -10.74 -11.45 14.86
CA ALA A 286 -11.65 -10.76 13.94
C ALA A 286 -12.30 -9.49 14.54
N ASP A 287 -12.59 -9.52 15.84
CA ASP A 287 -13.13 -8.38 16.58
C ASP A 287 -12.13 -7.22 16.67
N ARG A 288 -10.86 -7.52 16.94
CA ARG A 288 -9.78 -6.53 16.97
C ARG A 288 -9.44 -6.01 15.59
N ALA A 289 -9.44 -6.88 14.58
CA ALA A 289 -9.26 -6.49 13.19
C ALA A 289 -10.32 -5.48 12.74
N LYS A 290 -11.60 -5.75 13.02
CA LYS A 290 -12.71 -4.82 12.75
C LYS A 290 -12.53 -3.47 13.46
N ALA A 291 -12.11 -3.51 14.73
CA ALA A 291 -11.87 -2.29 15.50
C ALA A 291 -10.72 -1.45 14.90
N LEU A 292 -9.64 -2.09 14.46
CA LEU A 292 -8.51 -1.40 13.83
C LEU A 292 -8.90 -0.78 12.48
N ILE A 293 -9.65 -1.50 11.64
CA ILE A 293 -10.17 -0.97 10.36
C ILE A 293 -11.05 0.26 10.62
N ALA A 294 -12.03 0.13 11.53
CA ALA A 294 -12.93 1.25 11.87
C ALA A 294 -12.16 2.46 12.44
N ALA A 295 -11.14 2.22 13.29
CA ALA A 295 -10.32 3.28 13.85
C ALA A 295 -9.46 3.98 12.78
N PHE A 296 -8.91 3.23 11.82
CA PHE A 296 -8.19 3.77 10.68
C PHE A 296 -9.08 4.69 9.85
N GLU A 297 -10.25 4.21 9.42
CA GLU A 297 -11.20 4.97 8.62
C GLU A 297 -11.73 6.22 9.34
N ALA A 298 -11.99 6.10 10.65
CA ALA A 298 -12.44 7.22 11.47
C ALA A 298 -11.35 8.29 11.61
N SER A 299 -10.09 7.86 11.78
CA SER A 299 -8.95 8.78 11.92
C SER A 299 -8.71 9.64 10.68
N LEU A 300 -9.02 9.12 9.48
CA LEU A 300 -8.88 9.89 8.23
C LEU A 300 -10.00 10.93 8.01
N LYS A 301 -11.03 10.90 8.85
CA LYS A 301 -12.10 11.92 8.91
C LYS A 301 -11.88 12.92 10.04
N ASP A 302 -10.82 12.74 10.85
CA ASP A 302 -10.46 13.62 11.95
C ASP A 302 -10.00 14.98 11.43
N LYS A 303 -10.68 16.05 11.84
CA LYS A 303 -10.34 17.43 11.45
C LYS A 303 -8.92 17.82 11.83
N ALA A 304 -8.40 17.31 12.94
CA ALA A 304 -7.05 17.60 13.39
C ALA A 304 -6.00 16.89 12.50
N LEU A 305 -6.26 15.65 12.08
CA LEU A 305 -5.41 14.94 11.12
C LEU A 305 -5.41 15.66 9.76
N LEU A 306 -6.59 16.03 9.25
CA LEU A 306 -6.71 16.74 7.98
C LEU A 306 -6.01 18.10 8.00
N ALA A 307 -6.16 18.86 9.09
CA ALA A 307 -5.46 20.13 9.28
C ALA A 307 -3.93 19.96 9.40
N GLU A 308 -3.47 18.85 9.97
CA GLU A 308 -2.04 18.52 10.01
C GLU A 308 -1.53 18.15 8.61
N ALA A 309 -2.29 17.37 7.85
CA ALA A 309 -1.96 16.99 6.48
C ALA A 309 -1.83 18.23 5.58
N ASP A 310 -2.78 19.16 5.64
CA ASP A 310 -2.75 20.42 4.89
C ASP A 310 -1.48 21.24 5.17
N LYS A 311 -1.07 21.34 6.43
CA LYS A 311 0.13 22.10 6.83
C LYS A 311 1.42 21.56 6.20
N VAL A 312 1.47 20.27 5.92
CA VAL A 312 2.66 19.61 5.35
C VAL A 312 2.49 19.26 3.87
N GLY A 313 1.37 19.68 3.25
CA GLY A 313 1.07 19.41 1.85
C GLY A 313 0.83 17.92 1.55
N ALA A 314 0.35 17.15 2.54
CA ALA A 314 0.01 15.74 2.36
C ALA A 314 -1.46 15.61 1.94
N GLU A 315 -1.70 14.94 0.82
CA GLU A 315 -3.05 14.61 0.36
C GLU A 315 -3.59 13.41 1.14
N ILE A 316 -4.82 13.52 1.65
CA ILE A 316 -5.51 12.44 2.34
C ILE A 316 -6.72 12.02 1.52
N GLU A 317 -6.69 10.78 1.05
CA GLU A 317 -7.79 10.13 0.35
C GLU A 317 -7.90 8.68 0.80
N LEU A 318 -9.01 8.36 1.46
CA LEU A 318 -9.23 6.99 1.96
C LEU A 318 -9.45 6.01 0.81
N VAL A 319 -8.62 4.97 0.78
CA VAL A 319 -8.91 3.72 0.09
C VAL A 319 -9.17 2.67 1.16
N SER A 320 -10.36 2.07 1.18
CA SER A 320 -10.73 1.10 2.21
C SER A 320 -9.94 -0.20 2.10
N GLY A 321 -9.83 -0.93 3.22
CA GLY A 321 -9.21 -2.26 3.23
C GLY A 321 -9.91 -3.25 2.30
N GLU A 322 -11.26 -3.15 2.18
CA GLU A 322 -12.05 -3.96 1.25
C GLU A 322 -11.69 -3.66 -0.21
N GLU A 323 -11.52 -2.39 -0.55
CA GLU A 323 -11.11 -1.97 -1.90
C GLU A 323 -9.71 -2.47 -2.24
N ILE A 324 -8.76 -2.41 -1.30
CA ILE A 324 -7.42 -3.00 -1.46
C ILE A 324 -7.52 -4.50 -1.71
N GLN A 325 -8.32 -5.22 -0.93
CA GLN A 325 -8.51 -6.65 -1.08
C GLN A 325 -9.04 -7.02 -2.48
N LYS A 326 -10.05 -6.28 -2.97
CA LYS A 326 -10.62 -6.46 -4.31
C LYS A 326 -9.59 -6.16 -5.41
N LEU A 327 -8.82 -5.08 -5.25
CA LEU A 327 -7.74 -4.73 -6.18
C LEU A 327 -6.70 -5.85 -6.28
N LEU A 328 -6.25 -6.38 -5.14
CA LEU A 328 -5.25 -7.45 -5.11
C LEU A 328 -5.82 -8.76 -5.71
N GLN A 329 -7.07 -9.12 -5.40
CA GLN A 329 -7.73 -10.27 -6.03
C GLN A 329 -7.81 -10.13 -7.54
N LYS A 330 -8.22 -8.95 -8.05
CA LYS A 330 -8.24 -8.65 -9.49
C LYS A 330 -6.84 -8.78 -10.10
N SER A 331 -5.83 -8.21 -9.43
CA SER A 331 -4.43 -8.25 -9.90
C SER A 331 -3.88 -9.68 -9.95
N MET A 332 -4.14 -10.49 -8.91
CA MET A 332 -3.71 -11.90 -8.86
C MET A 332 -4.41 -12.77 -9.92
N ALA A 333 -5.59 -12.36 -10.40
CA ALA A 333 -6.33 -13.03 -11.48
C ALA A 333 -5.88 -12.59 -12.88
N THR A 334 -4.92 -11.69 -13.02
CA THR A 334 -4.37 -11.28 -14.32
C THR A 334 -3.80 -12.48 -15.06
N PRO A 335 -4.12 -12.67 -16.36
CA PRO A 335 -3.64 -13.81 -17.13
C PRO A 335 -2.12 -13.95 -17.09
N PRO A 336 -1.56 -15.15 -16.89
CA PRO A 336 -0.11 -15.36 -16.79
C PRO A 336 0.70 -14.77 -17.96
N ALA A 337 0.17 -14.82 -19.16
CA ALA A 337 0.81 -14.25 -20.35
C ALA A 337 0.97 -12.72 -20.25
N VAL A 338 -0.04 -12.01 -19.69
CA VAL A 338 0.02 -10.57 -19.46
C VAL A 338 1.03 -10.23 -18.37
N VAL A 339 1.03 -11.00 -17.29
CA VAL A 339 2.01 -10.85 -16.18
C VAL A 339 3.43 -11.03 -16.69
N GLU A 340 3.67 -12.11 -17.49
CA GLU A 340 5.00 -12.38 -18.06
C GLU A 340 5.44 -11.26 -19.02
N ARG A 341 4.52 -10.81 -19.90
CA ARG A 341 4.80 -9.69 -20.81
C ARG A 341 5.17 -8.42 -20.06
N LEU A 342 4.44 -8.08 -18.99
CA LEU A 342 4.75 -6.92 -18.15
C LEU A 342 6.09 -7.09 -17.42
N ARG A 343 6.34 -8.27 -16.84
CA ARG A 343 7.61 -8.59 -16.17
C ARG A 343 8.80 -8.44 -17.11
N ASN A 344 8.68 -8.98 -18.33
CA ASN A 344 9.70 -8.84 -19.36
C ASN A 344 9.91 -7.38 -19.80
N ALA A 345 8.83 -6.60 -19.89
CA ALA A 345 8.89 -5.18 -20.24
C ALA A 345 9.58 -4.34 -19.14
N MET A 346 9.39 -4.66 -17.87
CA MET A 346 10.05 -3.96 -16.76
C MET A 346 11.56 -4.23 -16.67
N ASN A 347 12.02 -5.39 -17.13
CA ASN A 347 13.42 -5.84 -17.04
C ASN A 347 14.27 -5.48 -18.27
N ARG A 348 13.70 -4.89 -19.32
CA ARG A 348 14.39 -4.53 -20.58
C ARG A 348 15.06 -3.16 -20.58
#